data_9bce5ddaba1723274f039c5cd8f4fe96
#
_entry.id   9bce5ddaba1723274f039c5cd8f4fe96
#
_cell.length_a   1.000
_cell.length_b   1.000
_cell.length_c   1.000
_cell.angle_alpha   90.00
_cell.angle_beta   90.00
_cell.angle_gamma   90.00
#
_symmetry.space_group_name_H-M   'P 1'
#
loop_
_entity.id
_entity.type
_entity.pdbx_description
1 polymer ?
#
loop_
_entity_poly.entity_id
_entity_poly.type
_entity_poly.pdbx_seq_one_letter_code
_entity_poly.pdbx_strand_id
1 'polypeptide(L)'
;FGKTGAVKAGILTISGKKYCFNEKGKMYKNCFRKSGNSTYYLQTNGTMAKGRLKVKGSWYSFNRNTGQLVRSGWYKETDGSYYYAASNGKLVKGFYKPDSYYRYFRKSDCKLVTGWQTINGHKYYFKKTNGIRYDDIILKSSSGKRYYFESDGKLASSKWITKKSAHYYAKSDGVLASGWLTVDGKKYYMNPSTCERESGWVTVDGEKYYLSSSTGALVTNQWIDDNHYVGEDGSLIPDYQNGVSFRWPLSSGYSYISSYFGNRESPGGVGSTNHKGIDIPAPTGTPIYAAAAGTVTSAGYSGKAGNLIIINHGNGLLTYYMHCNTIFVSAGQKVSKGQNIGQVGTTGNSTGPHLHFQVMNNGTPVNPMNYFVEK
;
A
#
# COMPACT_ATOMS: atom_id res chain seq x y z
N PHE A 1 27.45 -18.89 -66.37
CA PHE A 1 27.51 -20.03 -67.28
C PHE A 1 28.14 -21.25 -66.53
N GLY A 2 27.69 -22.46 -66.80
CA GLY A 2 28.36 -23.69 -66.33
C GLY A 2 29.68 -23.90 -67.05
N LYS A 3 30.48 -24.86 -66.64
CA LYS A 3 31.75 -25.25 -67.32
C LYS A 3 31.57 -25.56 -68.83
N THR A 4 30.34 -25.91 -69.23
CA THR A 4 29.94 -26.18 -70.64
C THR A 4 29.36 -24.97 -71.39
N GLY A 5 29.37 -23.75 -70.80
CA GLY A 5 28.73 -22.58 -71.41
C GLY A 5 27.19 -22.51 -71.22
N ALA A 6 26.56 -23.55 -70.65
CA ALA A 6 25.13 -23.60 -70.45
C ALA A 6 24.66 -22.61 -69.37
N VAL A 7 23.49 -22.01 -69.58
CA VAL A 7 22.84 -21.10 -68.65
C VAL A 7 22.41 -21.89 -67.38
N LYS A 8 22.90 -21.50 -66.23
CA LYS A 8 22.45 -22.06 -64.92
C LYS A 8 21.31 -21.24 -64.34
N ALA A 9 20.16 -21.85 -64.17
CA ALA A 9 19.03 -21.28 -63.44
C ALA A 9 19.07 -21.62 -61.94
N GLY A 10 18.27 -20.95 -61.14
CA GLY A 10 18.14 -21.18 -59.72
C GLY A 10 19.09 -20.37 -58.85
N ILE A 11 19.35 -20.86 -57.64
CA ILE A 11 20.20 -20.16 -56.65
C ILE A 11 21.67 -20.56 -56.92
N LEU A 12 22.48 -19.55 -57.25
CA LEU A 12 23.91 -19.71 -57.50
C LEU A 12 24.73 -18.90 -56.50
N THR A 13 25.90 -19.44 -56.10
CA THR A 13 26.88 -18.73 -55.30
C THR A 13 27.98 -18.16 -56.18
N ILE A 14 28.17 -16.87 -56.20
CA ILE A 14 29.18 -16.14 -56.99
C ILE A 14 29.96 -15.26 -56.01
N SER A 15 31.27 -15.47 -55.94
CA SER A 15 32.16 -14.73 -55.01
C SER A 15 31.62 -14.72 -53.58
N GLY A 16 31.18 -15.86 -53.04
CA GLY A 16 30.63 -16.03 -51.68
C GLY A 16 29.22 -15.44 -51.46
N LYS A 17 28.62 -14.79 -52.43
CA LYS A 17 27.27 -14.22 -52.36
C LYS A 17 26.28 -15.08 -53.18
N LYS A 18 25.05 -15.25 -52.65
CA LYS A 18 23.99 -15.98 -53.32
C LYS A 18 23.13 -15.07 -54.18
N TYR A 19 22.83 -15.50 -55.38
CA TYR A 19 21.98 -14.84 -56.39
C TYR A 19 20.97 -15.87 -56.91
N CYS A 20 19.89 -15.37 -57.54
CA CYS A 20 18.92 -16.27 -58.17
C CYS A 20 18.69 -15.84 -59.63
N PHE A 21 18.71 -16.82 -60.55
CA PHE A 21 18.56 -16.59 -61.97
C PHE A 21 17.36 -17.40 -62.52
N ASN A 22 16.70 -16.88 -63.57
CA ASN A 22 15.69 -17.64 -64.30
C ASN A 22 16.33 -18.55 -65.34
N GLU A 23 15.52 -19.34 -66.05
CA GLU A 23 15.97 -20.26 -67.07
C GLU A 23 16.69 -19.58 -68.25
N LYS A 24 16.40 -18.26 -68.49
CA LYS A 24 17.07 -17.46 -69.49
C LYS A 24 18.35 -16.77 -68.99
N GLY A 25 18.83 -17.11 -67.76
CA GLY A 25 19.99 -16.52 -67.17
C GLY A 25 19.79 -15.07 -66.62
N LYS A 26 18.57 -14.56 -66.63
CA LYS A 26 18.29 -13.22 -66.08
C LYS A 26 18.24 -13.27 -64.55
N MET A 27 19.02 -12.41 -63.90
CA MET A 27 19.10 -12.30 -62.44
C MET A 27 17.83 -11.66 -61.87
N TYR A 28 17.25 -12.29 -60.83
CA TYR A 28 16.16 -11.69 -60.04
C TYR A 28 16.68 -10.63 -59.10
N LYS A 29 15.96 -9.51 -59.03
CA LYS A 29 16.26 -8.34 -58.14
C LYS A 29 14.97 -7.81 -57.51
N ASN A 30 15.10 -7.26 -56.30
CA ASN A 30 14.04 -6.59 -55.58
C ASN A 30 12.71 -7.36 -55.53
N CYS A 31 12.78 -8.69 -55.26
CA CYS A 31 11.62 -9.57 -55.26
C CYS A 31 11.80 -10.77 -54.38
N PHE A 32 10.67 -11.28 -53.90
CA PHE A 32 10.60 -12.58 -53.26
C PHE A 32 10.63 -13.69 -54.33
N ARG A 33 11.33 -14.80 -54.04
CA ARG A 33 11.36 -16.01 -54.83
C ARG A 33 11.25 -17.22 -53.97
N LYS A 34 10.42 -18.18 -54.40
CA LYS A 34 10.28 -19.50 -53.82
C LYS A 34 11.24 -20.49 -54.51
N SER A 35 11.92 -21.30 -53.75
CA SER A 35 12.76 -22.42 -54.22
C SER A 35 12.53 -23.58 -53.29
N GLY A 36 11.90 -24.64 -53.79
CA GLY A 36 11.35 -25.72 -52.96
C GLY A 36 10.36 -25.15 -51.93
N ASN A 37 10.49 -25.56 -50.70
CA ASN A 37 9.66 -25.08 -49.58
C ASN A 37 10.14 -23.74 -48.95
N SER A 38 11.23 -23.19 -49.46
CA SER A 38 11.86 -22.01 -48.93
C SER A 38 11.55 -20.75 -49.72
N THR A 39 11.43 -19.61 -49.08
CA THR A 39 11.27 -18.32 -49.73
C THR A 39 12.49 -17.44 -49.41
N TYR A 40 12.96 -16.72 -50.39
CA TYR A 40 14.13 -15.85 -50.32
C TYR A 40 13.74 -14.46 -50.84
N TYR A 41 14.52 -13.46 -50.48
CA TYR A 41 14.39 -12.10 -51.06
C TYR A 41 15.70 -11.72 -51.72
N LEU A 42 15.61 -11.33 -52.98
CA LEU A 42 16.74 -10.79 -53.77
C LEU A 42 16.71 -9.29 -53.66
N GLN A 43 17.76 -8.69 -53.15
CA GLN A 43 17.90 -7.27 -52.95
C GLN A 43 18.03 -6.52 -54.31
N THR A 44 18.09 -5.20 -54.28
CA THR A 44 18.23 -4.36 -55.50
C THR A 44 19.51 -4.68 -56.29
N ASN A 45 20.56 -5.10 -55.61
CA ASN A 45 21.83 -5.55 -56.26
C ASN A 45 21.79 -7.01 -56.67
N GLY A 46 20.66 -7.70 -56.49
CA GLY A 46 20.48 -9.14 -56.81
C GLY A 46 20.98 -10.11 -55.74
N THR A 47 21.65 -9.64 -54.69
CA THR A 47 22.11 -10.54 -53.61
C THR A 47 20.96 -11.03 -52.76
N MET A 48 21.05 -12.26 -52.26
CA MET A 48 20.08 -12.84 -51.34
C MET A 48 20.15 -12.14 -49.97
N ALA A 49 18.99 -11.70 -49.47
CA ALA A 49 18.89 -11.06 -48.17
C ALA A 49 19.25 -12.02 -47.03
N LYS A 50 19.91 -11.49 -46.01
CA LYS A 50 20.25 -12.17 -44.73
C LYS A 50 19.98 -11.21 -43.60
N GLY A 51 19.59 -11.74 -42.43
CA GLY A 51 19.27 -10.90 -41.27
C GLY A 51 17.95 -10.14 -41.45
N ARG A 52 17.78 -9.03 -40.74
CA ARG A 52 16.57 -8.20 -40.85
C ARG A 52 16.64 -7.23 -42.03
N LEU A 53 15.53 -7.12 -42.76
CA LEU A 53 15.41 -6.20 -43.87
C LEU A 53 14.01 -5.61 -43.94
N LYS A 54 13.91 -4.32 -44.19
CA LYS A 54 12.64 -3.65 -44.46
C LYS A 54 12.36 -3.67 -45.98
N VAL A 55 11.26 -4.33 -46.34
CA VAL A 55 10.81 -4.42 -47.76
C VAL A 55 9.42 -3.82 -47.86
N LYS A 56 9.26 -2.80 -48.74
CA LYS A 56 7.99 -2.12 -48.97
C LYS A 56 7.24 -1.77 -47.68
N GLY A 57 7.95 -1.14 -46.70
CA GLY A 57 7.39 -0.69 -45.46
C GLY A 57 7.23 -1.76 -44.35
N SER A 58 7.35 -3.03 -44.67
CA SER A 58 7.26 -4.14 -43.70
C SER A 58 8.64 -4.70 -43.36
N TRP A 59 8.86 -5.11 -42.11
CA TRP A 59 10.06 -5.79 -41.66
C TRP A 59 9.94 -7.29 -41.88
N TYR A 60 11.03 -7.93 -42.32
CA TYR A 60 11.21 -9.35 -42.49
C TYR A 60 12.52 -9.80 -41.87
N SER A 61 12.62 -11.08 -41.51
CA SER A 61 13.87 -11.71 -41.08
C SER A 61 14.22 -12.87 -41.98
N PHE A 62 15.48 -12.96 -42.35
CA PHE A 62 16.05 -14.03 -43.16
C PHE A 62 17.14 -14.72 -42.38
N ASN A 63 17.13 -16.07 -42.40
CA ASN A 63 18.16 -16.87 -41.76
C ASN A 63 19.56 -16.38 -42.23
N ARG A 64 20.47 -16.12 -41.31
CA ARG A 64 21.77 -15.54 -41.64
C ARG A 64 22.67 -16.47 -42.44
N ASN A 65 22.51 -17.79 -42.25
CA ASN A 65 23.31 -18.78 -42.96
C ASN A 65 22.69 -19.10 -44.31
N THR A 66 21.39 -19.41 -44.35
CA THR A 66 20.70 -19.91 -45.52
C THR A 66 20.05 -18.82 -46.37
N GLY A 67 19.70 -17.67 -45.85
CA GLY A 67 18.92 -16.61 -46.49
C GLY A 67 17.43 -16.92 -46.56
N GLN A 68 16.95 -18.02 -45.97
CA GLN A 68 15.53 -18.37 -45.97
C GLN A 68 14.71 -17.39 -45.14
N LEU A 69 13.54 -17.01 -45.65
CA LEU A 69 12.58 -16.19 -44.93
C LEU A 69 12.06 -16.92 -43.69
N VAL A 70 12.18 -16.31 -42.51
CA VAL A 70 11.60 -16.83 -41.28
C VAL A 70 10.08 -16.65 -41.32
N ARG A 71 9.33 -17.68 -40.97
CA ARG A 71 7.86 -17.70 -40.89
C ARG A 71 7.41 -18.42 -39.64
N SER A 72 6.30 -17.97 -39.03
CA SER A 72 5.71 -18.59 -37.83
C SER A 72 6.77 -18.91 -36.77
N GLY A 73 7.73 -18.03 -36.55
CA GLY A 73 8.85 -18.36 -35.69
C GLY A 73 9.62 -17.16 -35.12
N TRP A 74 10.40 -17.49 -34.11
CA TRP A 74 11.30 -16.56 -33.44
C TRP A 74 12.56 -16.32 -34.27
N TYR A 75 13.01 -15.08 -34.21
CA TYR A 75 14.30 -14.67 -34.78
C TYR A 75 15.09 -13.89 -33.75
N LYS A 76 16.35 -14.26 -33.52
CA LYS A 76 17.28 -13.59 -32.63
C LYS A 76 18.37 -12.89 -33.43
N GLU A 77 18.56 -11.61 -33.19
CA GLU A 77 19.68 -10.83 -33.74
C GLU A 77 20.97 -11.04 -32.96
N THR A 78 22.07 -10.63 -33.55
CA THR A 78 23.41 -10.71 -32.95
C THR A 78 23.57 -9.82 -31.70
N ASP A 79 22.78 -8.74 -31.61
CA ASP A 79 22.70 -7.86 -30.43
C ASP A 79 21.84 -8.42 -29.31
N GLY A 80 21.36 -9.67 -29.44
CA GLY A 80 20.49 -10.33 -28.48
C GLY A 80 19.01 -9.98 -28.61
N SER A 81 18.64 -9.08 -29.53
CA SER A 81 17.23 -8.70 -29.75
C SER A 81 16.40 -9.82 -30.34
N TYR A 82 15.15 -9.96 -29.83
CA TYR A 82 14.21 -10.98 -30.32
C TYR A 82 13.08 -10.35 -31.14
N TYR A 83 12.64 -11.09 -32.14
CA TYR A 83 11.57 -10.76 -33.08
C TYR A 83 10.73 -12.02 -33.33
N TYR A 84 9.49 -11.84 -33.76
CA TYR A 84 8.65 -12.93 -34.20
C TYR A 84 8.10 -12.66 -35.60
N ALA A 85 8.22 -13.64 -36.48
CA ALA A 85 7.67 -13.60 -37.83
C ALA A 85 6.32 -14.31 -37.88
N ALA A 86 5.30 -13.66 -38.39
CA ALA A 86 4.01 -14.28 -38.65
C ALA A 86 4.09 -15.29 -39.81
N SER A 87 3.00 -16.01 -40.10
CA SER A 87 2.93 -17.01 -41.18
C SER A 87 3.24 -16.45 -42.57
N ASN A 88 2.94 -15.16 -42.80
CA ASN A 88 3.28 -14.47 -44.03
C ASN A 88 4.73 -13.96 -44.07
N GLY A 89 5.54 -14.22 -43.04
CA GLY A 89 6.94 -13.82 -42.91
C GLY A 89 7.15 -12.35 -42.47
N LYS A 90 6.12 -11.54 -42.30
CA LYS A 90 6.26 -10.20 -41.75
C LYS A 90 6.56 -10.26 -40.27
N LEU A 91 7.48 -9.44 -39.77
CA LEU A 91 7.70 -9.28 -38.34
C LEU A 91 6.48 -8.61 -37.70
N VAL A 92 6.02 -9.20 -36.59
CA VAL A 92 4.86 -8.70 -35.85
C VAL A 92 5.20 -7.40 -35.12
N LYS A 93 4.18 -6.58 -34.86
CA LYS A 93 4.27 -5.33 -34.10
C LYS A 93 3.02 -5.13 -33.26
N GLY A 94 3.17 -4.43 -32.14
CA GLY A 94 2.10 -4.26 -31.16
C GLY A 94 1.94 -5.49 -30.28
N PHE A 95 0.77 -5.64 -29.67
CA PHE A 95 0.42 -6.85 -28.92
C PHE A 95 0.24 -8.03 -29.88
N TYR A 96 0.87 -9.12 -29.54
CA TYR A 96 0.80 -10.36 -30.33
C TYR A 96 0.94 -11.57 -29.41
N LYS A 97 0.29 -12.68 -29.79
CA LYS A 97 0.24 -13.93 -29.03
C LYS A 97 0.86 -15.06 -29.87
N PRO A 98 2.20 -15.23 -29.86
CA PRO A 98 2.88 -16.26 -30.62
C PRO A 98 2.56 -17.69 -30.15
N ASP A 99 2.24 -17.81 -28.88
CA ASP A 99 1.87 -19.01 -28.15
C ASP A 99 0.68 -18.70 -27.22
N SER A 100 0.58 -19.32 -26.05
CA SER A 100 -0.48 -19.07 -25.07
C SER A 100 -0.38 -17.72 -24.37
N TYR A 101 0.66 -16.92 -24.62
CA TYR A 101 0.96 -15.71 -23.85
C TYR A 101 1.07 -14.47 -24.72
N TYR A 102 0.53 -13.34 -24.24
CA TYR A 102 0.71 -12.05 -24.88
C TYR A 102 2.12 -11.51 -24.69
N ARG A 103 2.63 -10.87 -25.75
CA ARG A 103 3.87 -10.09 -25.78
C ARG A 103 3.64 -8.79 -26.51
N TYR A 104 4.57 -7.86 -26.39
CA TYR A 104 4.52 -6.62 -27.16
C TYR A 104 5.78 -6.47 -27.98
N PHE A 105 5.59 -6.19 -29.26
CA PHE A 105 6.65 -5.90 -30.20
C PHE A 105 6.57 -4.43 -30.59
N ARG A 106 7.68 -3.72 -30.46
CA ARG A 106 7.74 -2.28 -30.69
C ARG A 106 7.26 -1.95 -32.09
N LYS A 107 6.40 -0.93 -32.24
CA LYS A 107 5.78 -0.56 -33.52
C LYS A 107 6.79 -0.05 -34.55
N SER A 108 7.89 0.60 -34.09
CA SER A 108 8.91 1.20 -34.96
C SER A 108 9.83 0.18 -35.63
N ASP A 109 10.26 -0.84 -34.89
CA ASP A 109 11.31 -1.77 -35.33
C ASP A 109 10.99 -3.25 -35.09
N CYS A 110 9.79 -3.56 -34.61
CA CYS A 110 9.31 -4.93 -34.30
C CYS A 110 10.12 -5.69 -33.23
N LYS A 111 10.92 -5.00 -32.42
CA LYS A 111 11.70 -5.61 -31.34
C LYS A 111 10.79 -6.02 -30.18
N LEU A 112 10.98 -7.23 -29.66
CA LEU A 112 10.35 -7.67 -28.42
C LEU A 112 10.73 -6.74 -27.27
N VAL A 113 9.76 -6.30 -26.47
CA VAL A 113 10.03 -5.51 -25.28
C VAL A 113 9.96 -6.37 -24.03
N THR A 114 10.70 -5.94 -22.99
CA THR A 114 10.73 -6.55 -21.66
C THR A 114 10.71 -5.48 -20.58
N GLY A 115 10.39 -5.88 -19.33
CA GLY A 115 10.30 -4.95 -18.20
C GLY A 115 9.09 -4.04 -18.29
N TRP A 116 9.18 -2.90 -17.62
CA TRP A 116 8.11 -1.89 -17.61
C TRP A 116 7.99 -1.19 -18.95
N GLN A 117 6.75 -1.06 -19.43
CA GLN A 117 6.41 -0.36 -20.67
C GLN A 117 5.14 0.47 -20.49
N THR A 118 5.15 1.68 -21.02
CA THR A 118 3.92 2.49 -21.17
C THR A 118 3.45 2.40 -22.62
N ILE A 119 2.25 1.87 -22.83
CA ILE A 119 1.67 1.64 -24.14
C ILE A 119 0.28 2.26 -24.17
N ASN A 120 0.05 3.24 -25.05
CA ASN A 120 -1.20 3.97 -25.15
C ASN A 120 -1.69 4.54 -23.80
N GLY A 121 -0.78 5.11 -22.99
CA GLY A 121 -1.09 5.70 -21.68
C GLY A 121 -1.19 4.72 -20.51
N HIS A 122 -1.22 3.41 -20.75
CA HIS A 122 -1.29 2.39 -19.71
C HIS A 122 0.07 1.74 -19.44
N LYS A 123 0.36 1.45 -18.18
CA LYS A 123 1.58 0.73 -17.77
C LYS A 123 1.36 -0.78 -17.84
N TYR A 124 2.37 -1.48 -18.34
CA TYR A 124 2.44 -2.95 -18.44
C TYR A 124 3.78 -3.44 -17.93
N TYR A 125 3.85 -4.70 -17.56
CA TYR A 125 5.11 -5.33 -17.26
C TYR A 125 5.27 -6.62 -18.08
N PHE A 126 6.42 -6.74 -18.74
CA PHE A 126 6.79 -7.92 -19.54
C PHE A 126 7.95 -8.62 -18.87
N LYS A 127 7.84 -9.94 -18.68
CA LYS A 127 8.87 -10.74 -18.02
C LYS A 127 10.22 -10.53 -18.70
N LYS A 128 11.25 -10.19 -17.90
CA LYS A 128 12.58 -9.81 -18.42
C LYS A 128 13.23 -10.91 -19.26
N THR A 129 12.94 -12.20 -18.98
CA THR A 129 13.56 -13.35 -19.63
C THR A 129 12.98 -13.67 -21.01
N ASN A 130 11.68 -13.43 -21.23
CA ASN A 130 10.98 -13.91 -22.43
C ASN A 130 9.88 -12.99 -22.96
N GLY A 131 9.72 -11.80 -22.36
CA GLY A 131 8.75 -10.80 -22.80
C GLY A 131 7.28 -11.19 -22.60
N ILE A 132 6.96 -12.21 -21.82
CA ILE A 132 5.57 -12.57 -21.49
C ILE A 132 4.96 -11.43 -20.67
N ARG A 133 3.77 -10.94 -21.09
CA ARG A 133 3.00 -9.93 -20.35
C ARG A 133 2.48 -10.55 -19.05
N TYR A 134 2.52 -9.79 -17.98
CA TYR A 134 1.89 -10.16 -16.73
C TYR A 134 0.41 -9.81 -16.79
N ASP A 135 -0.44 -10.82 -16.62
CA ASP A 135 -1.90 -10.75 -16.65
C ASP A 135 -2.45 -11.42 -15.40
N ASP A 136 -3.39 -10.78 -14.71
CA ASP A 136 -4.03 -11.26 -13.47
C ASP A 136 -3.03 -11.74 -12.40
N ILE A 137 -1.99 -10.96 -12.14
CA ILE A 137 -0.91 -11.36 -11.22
C ILE A 137 -0.43 -10.19 -10.35
N ILE A 138 -0.01 -10.52 -9.11
CA ILE A 138 0.72 -9.61 -8.25
C ILE A 138 2.22 -9.81 -8.47
N LEU A 139 2.90 -8.75 -8.89
CA LEU A 139 4.36 -8.69 -9.01
C LEU A 139 4.95 -8.06 -7.75
N LYS A 140 5.91 -8.73 -7.10
CA LYS A 140 6.77 -8.12 -6.09
C LYS A 140 8.07 -7.67 -6.75
N SER A 141 8.39 -6.38 -6.65
CA SER A 141 9.66 -5.82 -7.15
C SER A 141 10.83 -6.17 -6.24
N SER A 142 12.04 -5.94 -6.72
CA SER A 142 13.27 -6.07 -5.91
C SER A 142 13.31 -5.12 -4.71
N SER A 143 12.61 -3.98 -4.78
CA SER A 143 12.46 -3.03 -3.67
C SER A 143 11.32 -3.39 -2.70
N GLY A 144 10.71 -4.57 -2.84
CA GLY A 144 9.62 -5.02 -1.99
C GLY A 144 8.23 -4.51 -2.36
N LYS A 145 8.11 -3.49 -3.21
CA LYS A 145 6.81 -2.96 -3.65
C LYS A 145 6.04 -4.01 -4.45
N ARG A 146 4.72 -4.07 -4.25
CA ARG A 146 3.81 -4.98 -4.95
C ARG A 146 2.93 -4.20 -5.91
N TYR A 147 2.62 -4.83 -7.06
CA TYR A 147 1.82 -4.26 -8.15
C TYR A 147 0.85 -5.33 -8.65
N TYR A 148 -0.37 -4.97 -8.98
CA TYR A 148 -1.31 -5.89 -9.59
C TYR A 148 -1.53 -5.53 -11.05
N PHE A 149 -1.43 -6.53 -11.92
CA PHE A 149 -1.77 -6.42 -13.34
C PHE A 149 -3.11 -7.10 -13.58
N GLU A 150 -4.03 -6.37 -14.18
CA GLU A 150 -5.38 -6.86 -14.51
C GLU A 150 -5.32 -7.96 -15.59
N SER A 151 -6.45 -8.61 -15.87
CA SER A 151 -6.53 -9.68 -16.88
C SER A 151 -6.16 -9.22 -18.30
N ASP A 152 -6.29 -7.94 -18.59
CA ASP A 152 -5.83 -7.32 -19.84
C ASP A 152 -4.35 -6.85 -19.78
N GLY A 153 -3.65 -7.12 -18.69
CA GLY A 153 -2.27 -6.81 -18.43
C GLY A 153 -1.99 -5.37 -18.01
N LYS A 154 -2.99 -4.52 -17.88
CA LYS A 154 -2.79 -3.15 -17.39
C LYS A 154 -2.47 -3.13 -15.91
N LEU A 155 -1.57 -2.24 -15.51
CA LEU A 155 -1.33 -1.95 -14.10
C LEU A 155 -2.58 -1.32 -13.49
N ALA A 156 -3.10 -1.93 -12.44
CA ALA A 156 -4.18 -1.33 -11.64
C ALA A 156 -3.70 -0.08 -10.92
N SER A 157 -4.53 0.96 -10.85
CA SER A 157 -4.25 2.20 -10.12
C SER A 157 -5.54 2.84 -9.60
N SER A 158 -5.46 3.48 -8.43
CA SER A 158 -6.55 4.20 -7.76
C SER A 158 -7.84 3.38 -7.65
N LYS A 159 -7.73 2.10 -7.28
CA LYS A 159 -8.90 1.19 -7.20
C LYS A 159 -8.71 0.03 -6.24
N TRP A 160 -9.82 -0.49 -5.75
CA TRP A 160 -9.90 -1.76 -5.06
C TRP A 160 -9.74 -2.93 -6.03
N ILE A 161 -9.11 -3.99 -5.57
CA ILE A 161 -8.86 -5.23 -6.29
C ILE A 161 -9.33 -6.37 -5.40
N THR A 162 -10.13 -7.27 -5.96
CA THR A 162 -10.48 -8.54 -5.32
C THR A 162 -9.81 -9.66 -6.10
N LYS A 163 -8.96 -10.43 -5.42
CA LYS A 163 -8.31 -11.60 -6.01
C LYS A 163 -8.52 -12.80 -5.10
N LYS A 164 -9.29 -13.78 -5.58
CA LYS A 164 -9.85 -14.85 -4.74
C LYS A 164 -10.68 -14.20 -3.61
N SER A 165 -10.38 -14.49 -2.35
CA SER A 165 -11.03 -13.89 -1.17
C SER A 165 -10.31 -12.66 -0.61
N ALA A 166 -9.11 -12.34 -1.10
CA ALA A 166 -8.32 -11.23 -0.60
C ALA A 166 -8.64 -9.92 -1.32
N HIS A 167 -8.58 -8.82 -0.59
CA HIS A 167 -8.83 -7.47 -1.10
C HIS A 167 -7.53 -6.65 -1.00
N TYR A 168 -7.24 -5.87 -2.02
CA TYR A 168 -6.08 -4.99 -2.12
C TYR A 168 -6.52 -3.62 -2.59
N TYR A 169 -5.71 -2.60 -2.35
CA TYR A 169 -5.92 -1.28 -2.93
C TYR A 169 -4.67 -0.84 -3.70
N ALA A 170 -4.82 -0.59 -5.00
CA ALA A 170 -3.77 0.01 -5.80
C ALA A 170 -3.81 1.54 -5.67
N LYS A 171 -2.73 2.15 -5.20
CA LYS A 171 -2.58 3.60 -5.14
C LYS A 171 -2.46 4.21 -6.55
N SER A 172 -2.46 5.52 -6.66
CA SER A 172 -2.38 6.25 -7.95
C SER A 172 -1.12 5.93 -8.75
N ASP A 173 -0.02 5.60 -8.07
CA ASP A 173 1.24 5.16 -8.70
C ASP A 173 1.23 3.67 -9.12
N GLY A 174 0.18 2.93 -8.76
CA GLY A 174 -0.02 1.50 -9.00
C GLY A 174 0.59 0.59 -7.92
N VAL A 175 1.24 1.15 -6.89
CA VAL A 175 1.75 0.35 -5.76
C VAL A 175 0.58 -0.09 -4.89
N LEU A 176 0.51 -1.36 -4.53
CA LEU A 176 -0.47 -1.84 -3.56
C LEU A 176 -0.19 -1.22 -2.18
N ALA A 177 -1.26 -0.72 -1.56
CA ALA A 177 -1.20 -0.08 -0.25
C ALA A 177 -0.77 -1.06 0.83
N SER A 178 -0.06 -0.56 1.86
CA SER A 178 0.33 -1.28 3.07
C SER A 178 0.23 -0.33 4.26
N GLY A 179 -0.08 -0.86 5.46
CA GLY A 179 -0.35 -0.05 6.65
C GLY A 179 -1.71 0.65 6.57
N TRP A 180 -1.88 1.72 7.34
CA TRP A 180 -3.12 2.50 7.34
C TRP A 180 -3.37 3.17 5.99
N LEU A 181 -4.62 3.12 5.54
CA LEU A 181 -5.09 3.67 4.27
C LEU A 181 -6.46 4.32 4.44
N THR A 182 -6.61 5.53 3.96
CA THR A 182 -7.94 6.19 3.88
C THR A 182 -8.40 6.25 2.44
N VAL A 183 -9.59 5.72 2.18
CA VAL A 183 -10.26 5.74 0.87
C VAL A 183 -11.72 6.14 1.08
N ASP A 184 -12.19 7.15 0.35
CA ASP A 184 -13.58 7.64 0.42
C ASP A 184 -14.05 7.92 1.86
N GLY A 185 -13.17 8.57 2.66
CA GLY A 185 -13.42 8.93 4.06
C GLY A 185 -13.39 7.77 5.05
N LYS A 186 -13.19 6.53 4.61
CA LYS A 186 -13.07 5.34 5.48
C LYS A 186 -11.62 4.93 5.63
N LYS A 187 -11.25 4.55 6.85
CA LYS A 187 -9.89 4.10 7.18
C LYS A 187 -9.83 2.57 7.17
N TYR A 188 -8.79 2.03 6.57
CA TYR A 188 -8.53 0.59 6.43
C TYR A 188 -7.12 0.28 6.88
N TYR A 189 -6.85 -0.97 7.24
CA TYR A 189 -5.50 -1.44 7.48
C TYR A 189 -5.12 -2.51 6.48
N MET A 190 -4.03 -2.29 5.79
CA MET A 190 -3.48 -3.19 4.79
C MET A 190 -2.26 -3.89 5.38
N ASN A 191 -2.25 -5.22 5.38
CA ASN A 191 -1.14 -6.00 5.93
C ASN A 191 0.21 -5.52 5.35
N PRO A 192 1.18 -5.14 6.18
CA PRO A 192 2.46 -4.60 5.68
C PRO A 192 3.26 -5.60 4.83
N SER A 193 3.08 -6.90 5.05
CA SER A 193 3.83 -7.95 4.35
C SER A 193 3.14 -8.44 3.09
N THR A 194 1.80 -8.57 3.09
CA THR A 194 1.02 -9.14 1.99
C THR A 194 0.31 -8.07 1.16
N CYS A 195 0.08 -6.87 1.70
CA CYS A 195 -0.77 -5.79 1.18
C CYS A 195 -2.26 -6.17 1.13
N GLU A 196 -2.68 -7.23 1.79
CA GLU A 196 -4.08 -7.62 1.92
C GLU A 196 -4.81 -6.72 2.91
N ARG A 197 -6.06 -6.40 2.63
CA ARG A 197 -6.92 -5.69 3.58
C ARG A 197 -7.23 -6.61 4.76
N GLU A 198 -6.94 -6.13 5.96
CA GLU A 198 -7.27 -6.83 7.20
C GLU A 198 -8.76 -6.64 7.57
N SER A 199 -9.26 -7.52 8.44
CA SER A 199 -10.59 -7.45 9.06
C SER A 199 -10.56 -8.12 10.43
N GLY A 200 -11.51 -7.77 11.30
CA GLY A 200 -11.53 -8.21 12.70
C GLY A 200 -10.50 -7.45 13.54
N TRP A 201 -10.04 -8.06 14.60
CA TRP A 201 -9.05 -7.46 15.51
C TRP A 201 -7.66 -7.46 14.90
N VAL A 202 -7.00 -6.30 14.92
CA VAL A 202 -5.59 -6.11 14.51
C VAL A 202 -4.83 -5.35 15.60
N THR A 203 -3.55 -5.65 15.75
CA THR A 203 -2.66 -4.87 16.63
C THR A 203 -1.69 -4.09 15.78
N VAL A 204 -1.65 -2.79 15.97
CA VAL A 204 -0.76 -1.86 15.24
C VAL A 204 -0.07 -0.97 16.27
N ASP A 205 1.26 -0.99 16.27
CA ASP A 205 2.09 -0.19 17.18
C ASP A 205 1.74 -0.38 18.68
N GLY A 206 1.29 -1.62 19.05
CA GLY A 206 0.92 -2.00 20.41
C GLY A 206 -0.57 -1.78 20.75
N GLU A 207 -1.30 -1.00 19.97
CA GLU A 207 -2.72 -0.72 20.15
C GLU A 207 -3.59 -1.70 19.35
N LYS A 208 -4.74 -2.10 19.92
CA LYS A 208 -5.72 -2.97 19.24
C LYS A 208 -6.80 -2.14 18.56
N TYR A 209 -7.13 -2.50 17.34
CA TYR A 209 -8.17 -1.88 16.53
C TYR A 209 -9.13 -2.94 16.00
N TYR A 210 -10.38 -2.59 15.76
CA TYR A 210 -11.33 -3.48 15.12
C TYR A 210 -11.71 -2.97 13.74
N LEU A 211 -11.51 -3.85 12.76
CA LEU A 211 -11.89 -3.61 11.37
C LEU A 211 -13.14 -4.42 11.05
N SER A 212 -14.16 -3.78 10.52
CA SER A 212 -15.43 -4.43 10.18
C SER A 212 -15.19 -5.72 9.39
N SER A 213 -15.77 -6.83 9.83
CA SER A 213 -15.63 -8.13 9.17
C SER A 213 -16.21 -8.13 7.75
N SER A 214 -17.22 -7.32 7.48
CA SER A 214 -17.87 -7.23 6.17
C SER A 214 -17.16 -6.26 5.22
N THR A 215 -16.74 -5.10 5.72
CA THR A 215 -16.19 -4.02 4.87
C THR A 215 -14.68 -3.84 5.01
N GLY A 216 -14.08 -4.30 6.13
CA GLY A 216 -12.69 -4.05 6.50
C GLY A 216 -12.42 -2.60 6.96
N ALA A 217 -13.44 -1.74 7.04
CA ALA A 217 -13.27 -0.38 7.51
C ALA A 217 -13.05 -0.34 9.02
N LEU A 218 -12.22 0.60 9.50
CA LEU A 218 -12.02 0.85 10.91
C LEU A 218 -13.37 1.20 11.57
N VAL A 219 -13.65 0.53 12.66
CA VAL A 219 -14.82 0.81 13.50
C VAL A 219 -14.41 1.77 14.60
N THR A 220 -15.24 2.79 14.87
CA THR A 220 -14.99 3.83 15.87
C THR A 220 -16.23 4.07 16.70
N ASN A 221 -16.06 4.54 17.94
CA ASN A 221 -17.13 4.96 18.85
C ASN A 221 -18.26 3.93 18.98
N GLN A 222 -17.92 2.63 19.12
CA GLN A 222 -18.95 1.62 19.23
C GLN A 222 -18.50 0.37 19.97
N TRP A 223 -19.48 -0.36 20.52
CA TRP A 223 -19.28 -1.70 21.03
C TRP A 223 -19.11 -2.70 19.89
N ILE A 224 -18.06 -3.50 19.98
CA ILE A 224 -17.81 -4.60 19.02
C ILE A 224 -18.54 -5.85 19.46
N ASP A 225 -18.56 -6.08 20.76
CA ASP A 225 -19.27 -7.14 21.44
C ASP A 225 -19.59 -6.67 22.89
N ASP A 226 -20.12 -7.55 23.74
CA ASP A 226 -20.51 -7.22 25.10
C ASP A 226 -19.34 -6.74 25.96
N ASN A 227 -18.10 -7.00 25.53
CA ASN A 227 -16.89 -6.82 26.32
C ASN A 227 -15.87 -5.84 25.73
N HIS A 228 -16.02 -5.43 24.47
CA HIS A 228 -15.02 -4.63 23.78
C HIS A 228 -15.62 -3.37 23.14
N TYR A 229 -15.22 -2.22 23.62
CA TYR A 229 -15.56 -0.92 23.06
C TYR A 229 -14.32 -0.31 22.38
N VAL A 230 -14.51 0.27 21.19
CA VAL A 230 -13.49 1.04 20.47
C VAL A 230 -13.83 2.53 20.50
N GLY A 231 -12.82 3.35 20.75
CA GLY A 231 -12.95 4.81 20.90
C GLY A 231 -13.08 5.56 19.58
N GLU A 232 -12.97 6.88 19.65
CA GLU A 232 -13.07 7.79 18.51
C GLU A 232 -11.97 7.55 17.45
N ASP A 233 -10.76 7.21 17.90
CA ASP A 233 -9.64 6.86 17.05
C ASP A 233 -9.68 5.41 16.54
N GLY A 234 -10.66 4.61 17.02
CA GLY A 234 -10.87 3.19 16.71
C GLY A 234 -10.04 2.24 17.55
N SER A 235 -9.22 2.72 18.50
CA SER A 235 -8.47 1.85 19.41
C SER A 235 -9.39 1.21 20.44
N LEU A 236 -9.06 -0.04 20.83
CA LEU A 236 -9.72 -0.71 21.95
C LEU A 236 -9.47 0.08 23.23
N ILE A 237 -10.54 0.42 23.95
CA ILE A 237 -10.46 0.96 25.30
C ILE A 237 -10.42 -0.23 26.28
N PRO A 238 -9.28 -0.51 26.91
CA PRO A 238 -9.16 -1.60 27.86
C PRO A 238 -10.13 -1.40 29.04
N ASP A 239 -10.77 -2.49 29.51
CA ASP A 239 -11.63 -2.50 30.69
C ASP A 239 -12.86 -1.58 30.67
N TYR A 240 -13.24 -1.05 29.48
CA TYR A 240 -14.56 -0.44 29.30
C TYR A 240 -15.69 -1.44 29.61
N GLN A 241 -15.32 -2.71 29.73
CA GLN A 241 -16.17 -3.89 30.03
C GLN A 241 -17.04 -3.75 31.26
N ASN A 242 -16.66 -2.91 32.23
CA ASN A 242 -17.35 -2.84 33.52
C ASN A 242 -18.37 -1.72 33.62
N GLY A 243 -18.80 -1.13 32.51
CA GLY A 243 -19.79 -0.08 32.51
C GLY A 243 -19.31 1.23 33.14
N VAL A 244 -18.01 1.41 33.28
CA VAL A 244 -17.42 2.62 33.85
C VAL A 244 -17.24 3.64 32.75
N SER A 245 -18.32 4.29 32.31
CA SER A 245 -18.20 5.56 31.58
C SER A 245 -17.88 6.65 32.59
N PHE A 246 -16.83 7.41 32.36
CA PHE A 246 -16.52 8.56 33.22
C PHE A 246 -17.44 9.74 32.91
N ARG A 247 -17.85 10.40 33.97
CA ARG A 247 -18.35 11.77 33.87
C ARG A 247 -17.14 12.72 33.80
N TRP A 248 -17.25 13.76 32.98
CA TRP A 248 -16.28 14.85 33.00
C TRP A 248 -16.08 15.41 34.41
N PRO A 249 -14.83 15.54 34.87
CA PRO A 249 -14.57 15.83 36.30
C PRO A 249 -14.86 17.24 36.72
N LEU A 250 -15.17 18.14 35.79
CA LEU A 250 -15.60 19.54 36.08
C LEU A 250 -17.02 19.77 35.54
N SER A 251 -17.56 20.97 35.69
CA SER A 251 -18.82 21.37 35.06
C SER A 251 -18.61 21.61 33.54
N SER A 252 -19.69 21.55 32.74
CA SER A 252 -19.66 21.66 31.28
C SER A 252 -19.02 22.97 30.75
N GLY A 253 -18.97 24.02 31.56
CA GLY A 253 -18.27 25.27 31.20
C GLY A 253 -16.74 25.17 31.17
N TYR A 254 -16.15 24.07 31.65
CA TYR A 254 -14.71 23.84 31.70
C TYR A 254 -14.35 22.56 30.89
N SER A 255 -14.55 22.59 29.60
CA SER A 255 -14.27 21.46 28.68
C SER A 255 -12.96 21.61 27.89
N TYR A 256 -12.34 22.81 27.95
CA TYR A 256 -11.05 23.04 27.27
C TYR A 256 -9.91 22.27 27.96
N ILE A 257 -9.08 21.62 27.18
CA ILE A 257 -7.86 20.92 27.63
C ILE A 257 -6.67 21.72 27.16
N SER A 258 -5.87 22.22 28.10
CA SER A 258 -4.64 22.98 27.81
C SER A 258 -3.45 22.07 27.52
N SER A 259 -3.50 20.80 27.98
CA SER A 259 -2.45 19.84 27.76
C SER A 259 -3.01 18.41 27.76
N TYR A 260 -2.75 17.71 26.67
CA TYR A 260 -3.19 16.31 26.45
C TYR A 260 -2.20 15.31 27.02
N PHE A 261 -2.65 14.05 27.17
CA PHE A 261 -1.84 12.90 27.54
C PHE A 261 -0.77 12.62 26.47
N GLY A 262 0.43 12.23 26.92
CA GLY A 262 1.54 11.79 26.07
C GLY A 262 2.69 12.80 25.98
N ASN A 263 3.44 12.75 24.90
CA ASN A 263 4.61 13.59 24.72
C ASN A 263 4.23 15.05 24.46
N ARG A 264 4.87 15.97 25.20
CA ARG A 264 4.69 17.42 25.08
C ARG A 264 5.99 18.17 25.37
N GLU A 265 6.07 19.43 25.03
CA GLU A 265 7.09 20.33 25.57
C GLU A 265 6.82 20.58 27.07
N SER A 266 7.89 20.71 27.85
CA SER A 266 7.76 20.97 29.29
C SER A 266 7.15 22.37 29.54
N PRO A 267 5.95 22.47 30.15
CA PRO A 267 5.33 23.79 30.44
C PRO A 267 6.23 24.59 31.38
N GLY A 268 6.74 25.75 30.90
CA GLY A 268 7.58 26.64 31.70
C GLY A 268 8.86 26.02 32.27
N GLY A 269 9.34 24.88 31.71
CA GLY A 269 10.50 24.14 32.23
C GLY A 269 10.24 23.36 33.55
N VAL A 270 9.02 23.34 34.06
CA VAL A 270 8.65 22.76 35.36
C VAL A 270 7.90 21.43 35.23
N GLY A 271 7.18 21.21 34.12
CA GLY A 271 6.36 20.02 33.90
C GLY A 271 7.15 18.88 33.19
N SER A 272 6.55 17.70 33.23
CA SER A 272 7.09 16.52 32.52
C SER A 272 6.89 16.64 31.00
N THR A 273 7.86 16.20 30.21
CA THR A 273 7.74 16.00 28.75
C THR A 273 6.88 14.81 28.36
N ASN A 274 6.64 13.88 29.29
CA ASN A 274 5.68 12.77 29.15
C ASN A 274 4.53 12.97 30.12
N HIS A 275 3.43 13.54 29.61
CA HIS A 275 2.25 13.91 30.40
C HIS A 275 1.38 12.67 30.66
N LYS A 276 1.18 12.34 31.94
CA LYS A 276 0.46 11.11 32.35
C LYS A 276 -1.06 11.30 32.52
N GLY A 277 -1.59 12.47 32.19
CA GLY A 277 -3.00 12.84 32.33
C GLY A 277 -3.40 13.91 31.32
N ILE A 278 -4.47 14.62 31.63
CA ILE A 278 -4.90 15.84 30.93
C ILE A 278 -4.97 16.99 31.91
N ASP A 279 -4.63 18.18 31.43
CA ASP A 279 -4.73 19.41 32.24
C ASP A 279 -5.93 20.23 31.76
N ILE A 280 -6.85 20.50 32.68
CA ILE A 280 -8.12 21.21 32.45
C ILE A 280 -8.09 22.53 33.23
N PRO A 281 -7.84 23.68 32.57
CA PRO A 281 -7.82 25.00 33.23
C PRO A 281 -9.20 25.34 33.80
N ALA A 282 -9.22 25.76 35.04
CA ALA A 282 -10.40 26.27 35.71
C ALA A 282 -10.00 27.15 36.89
N PRO A 283 -10.77 28.16 37.26
CA PRO A 283 -10.49 29.01 38.43
C PRO A 283 -10.35 28.20 39.73
N THR A 284 -9.47 28.67 40.63
CA THR A 284 -9.40 28.12 41.97
C THR A 284 -10.78 28.14 42.64
N GLY A 285 -11.17 27.06 43.30
CA GLY A 285 -12.48 26.90 43.91
C GLY A 285 -13.54 26.24 43.01
N THR A 286 -13.25 26.03 41.70
CA THR A 286 -14.16 25.26 40.82
C THR A 286 -14.37 23.86 41.36
N PRO A 287 -15.64 23.37 41.50
CA PRO A 287 -15.92 22.03 42.00
C PRO A 287 -15.33 20.91 41.13
N ILE A 288 -14.69 19.94 41.77
CA ILE A 288 -14.21 18.70 41.16
C ILE A 288 -15.18 17.56 41.49
N TYR A 289 -15.58 16.81 40.51
CA TYR A 289 -16.51 15.69 40.64
C TYR A 289 -15.84 14.36 40.38
N ALA A 290 -16.20 13.32 41.15
CA ALA A 290 -15.75 11.96 40.90
C ALA A 290 -16.20 11.49 39.51
N ALA A 291 -15.26 11.07 38.68
CA ALA A 291 -15.52 10.62 37.31
C ALA A 291 -16.40 9.37 37.28
N ALA A 292 -16.24 8.48 38.24
CA ALA A 292 -17.05 7.28 38.44
C ALA A 292 -17.23 6.98 39.93
N ALA A 293 -18.15 6.06 40.28
CA ALA A 293 -18.28 5.51 41.62
C ALA A 293 -17.03 4.72 42.00
N GLY A 294 -16.65 4.76 43.26
CA GLY A 294 -15.48 4.02 43.76
C GLY A 294 -15.17 4.24 45.24
N THR A 295 -13.99 3.83 45.63
CA THR A 295 -13.48 4.04 47.00
C THR A 295 -12.25 4.94 46.94
N VAL A 296 -12.22 6.00 47.73
CA VAL A 296 -11.05 6.88 47.84
C VAL A 296 -9.91 6.11 48.52
N THR A 297 -8.78 5.99 47.81
CA THR A 297 -7.58 5.31 48.33
C THR A 297 -6.55 6.29 48.90
N SER A 298 -6.60 7.53 48.45
CA SER A 298 -5.74 8.63 48.97
C SER A 298 -6.48 9.97 48.89
N ALA A 299 -6.31 10.79 49.93
CA ALA A 299 -6.84 12.15 49.98
C ALA A 299 -5.91 12.97 50.89
N GLY A 300 -5.11 13.88 50.32
CA GLY A 300 -4.15 14.69 51.07
C GLY A 300 -3.01 15.24 50.22
N TYR A 301 -2.05 15.91 50.86
CA TYR A 301 -0.91 16.50 50.17
C TYR A 301 0.12 15.42 49.76
N SER A 302 0.58 15.48 48.51
CA SER A 302 1.53 14.49 47.93
C SER A 302 2.57 15.14 47.03
N GLY A 303 3.52 15.87 47.62
CA GLY A 303 4.68 16.43 46.93
C GLY A 303 4.34 17.21 45.65
N LYS A 304 4.86 16.79 44.52
CA LYS A 304 4.63 17.46 43.21
C LYS A 304 3.16 17.48 42.77
N ALA A 305 2.35 16.52 43.19
CA ALA A 305 0.91 16.47 42.86
C ALA A 305 0.09 17.51 43.68
N GLY A 306 0.68 18.10 44.70
CA GLY A 306 -0.05 18.97 45.61
C GLY A 306 -1.10 18.20 46.41
N ASN A 307 -2.26 18.82 46.65
CA ASN A 307 -3.41 18.12 47.21
C ASN A 307 -3.98 17.19 46.16
N LEU A 308 -3.97 15.89 46.48
CA LEU A 308 -4.26 14.76 45.60
C LEU A 308 -5.44 13.96 46.14
N ILE A 309 -6.36 13.60 45.24
CA ILE A 309 -7.38 12.58 45.49
C ILE A 309 -7.14 11.42 44.53
N ILE A 310 -7.17 10.20 45.05
CA ILE A 310 -7.13 8.97 44.23
C ILE A 310 -8.38 8.16 44.53
N ILE A 311 -9.11 7.77 43.52
CA ILE A 311 -10.30 6.91 43.64
C ILE A 311 -10.04 5.60 42.89
N ASN A 312 -10.26 4.49 43.57
CA ASN A 312 -10.24 3.14 43.01
C ASN A 312 -11.66 2.76 42.58
N HIS A 313 -11.83 2.49 41.28
CA HIS A 313 -13.09 2.10 40.67
C HIS A 313 -13.27 0.57 40.55
N GLY A 314 -12.30 -0.21 41.04
CA GLY A 314 -12.23 -1.65 40.83
C GLY A 314 -11.40 -2.06 39.62
N ASN A 315 -11.13 -3.36 39.49
CA ASN A 315 -10.45 -3.97 38.33
C ASN A 315 -9.15 -3.26 37.86
N GLY A 316 -8.38 -2.72 38.82
CA GLY A 316 -7.13 -2.00 38.51
C GLY A 316 -7.29 -0.56 37.99
N LEU A 317 -8.51 -0.05 37.91
CA LEU A 317 -8.81 1.28 37.39
C LEU A 317 -8.81 2.32 38.53
N LEU A 318 -7.95 3.34 38.39
CA LEU A 318 -7.85 4.45 39.35
C LEU A 318 -7.92 5.78 38.61
N THR A 319 -8.55 6.77 39.26
CA THR A 319 -8.50 8.18 38.81
C THR A 319 -7.76 9.06 39.84
N TYR A 320 -6.97 9.97 39.33
CA TYR A 320 -6.16 10.93 40.10
C TYR A 320 -6.65 12.33 39.80
N TYR A 321 -6.84 13.13 40.86
CA TYR A 321 -7.26 14.53 40.81
C TYR A 321 -6.20 15.31 41.56
N MET A 322 -5.34 16.06 40.83
CA MET A 322 -4.17 16.73 41.41
C MET A 322 -4.35 18.24 41.44
N HIS A 323 -3.47 18.90 42.20
CA HIS A 323 -3.37 20.34 42.37
C HIS A 323 -4.60 20.94 43.05
N CYS A 324 -5.40 20.15 43.80
CA CYS A 324 -6.62 20.60 44.44
C CYS A 324 -6.33 21.74 45.42
N ASN A 325 -7.26 22.70 45.51
CA ASN A 325 -7.28 23.70 46.56
C ASN A 325 -7.80 23.09 47.88
N THR A 326 -8.96 22.45 47.80
CA THR A 326 -9.63 21.84 48.95
C THR A 326 -10.04 20.41 48.59
N ILE A 327 -9.93 19.50 49.58
CA ILE A 327 -10.36 18.11 49.47
C ILE A 327 -11.57 17.92 50.39
N PHE A 328 -12.67 17.33 49.91
CA PHE A 328 -13.92 17.11 50.64
C PHE A 328 -14.14 15.63 51.02
N VAL A 329 -13.21 14.78 50.70
CA VAL A 329 -13.31 13.31 50.95
C VAL A 329 -12.08 12.79 51.71
N SER A 330 -12.20 11.61 52.31
CA SER A 330 -11.15 10.96 53.07
C SER A 330 -10.85 9.56 52.52
N ALA A 331 -9.62 9.06 52.76
CA ALA A 331 -9.27 7.69 52.40
C ALA A 331 -10.22 6.68 53.06
N GLY A 332 -10.64 5.66 52.29
CA GLY A 332 -11.66 4.68 52.71
C GLY A 332 -13.11 5.11 52.40
N GLN A 333 -13.37 6.39 52.07
CA GLN A 333 -14.71 6.83 51.73
C GLN A 333 -15.19 6.29 50.39
N LYS A 334 -16.43 5.78 50.34
CA LYS A 334 -17.12 5.46 49.08
C LYS A 334 -17.72 6.73 48.49
N VAL A 335 -17.54 6.91 47.17
CA VAL A 335 -18.08 8.03 46.42
C VAL A 335 -18.94 7.54 45.25
N SER A 336 -19.96 8.30 44.92
CA SER A 336 -20.79 8.07 43.74
C SER A 336 -20.25 8.86 42.55
N LYS A 337 -20.51 8.39 41.31
CA LYS A 337 -20.22 9.13 40.09
C LYS A 337 -20.89 10.49 40.13
N GLY A 338 -20.12 11.55 39.91
CA GLY A 338 -20.60 12.95 39.97
C GLY A 338 -20.70 13.56 41.37
N GLN A 339 -20.27 12.84 42.43
CA GLN A 339 -20.13 13.43 43.77
C GLN A 339 -19.05 14.50 43.76
N ASN A 340 -19.31 15.67 44.38
CA ASN A 340 -18.29 16.68 44.58
C ASN A 340 -17.24 16.16 45.61
N ILE A 341 -15.99 16.09 45.20
CA ILE A 341 -14.89 15.51 45.97
C ILE A 341 -13.83 16.53 46.39
N GLY A 342 -13.86 17.75 45.81
CA GLY A 342 -12.90 18.78 46.08
C GLY A 342 -13.06 20.00 45.19
N GLN A 343 -12.07 20.86 45.20
CA GLN A 343 -12.02 22.09 44.38
C GLN A 343 -10.68 22.23 43.66
N VAL A 344 -10.72 22.75 42.44
CA VAL A 344 -9.56 23.10 41.63
C VAL A 344 -8.68 24.10 42.37
N GLY A 345 -7.37 23.94 42.26
CA GLY A 345 -6.38 24.83 42.82
C GLY A 345 -5.10 24.89 41.97
N THR A 346 -4.00 25.19 42.67
CA THR A 346 -2.66 25.29 42.05
C THR A 346 -1.60 24.82 43.06
N THR A 347 -1.93 23.84 43.91
CA THR A 347 -1.01 23.30 44.90
C THR A 347 0.01 22.35 44.30
N GLY A 348 1.19 22.21 44.90
CA GLY A 348 2.28 21.39 44.38
C GLY A 348 3.00 22.03 43.20
N ASN A 349 3.39 21.20 42.20
CA ASN A 349 4.13 21.66 41.03
C ASN A 349 3.15 22.05 39.91
N SER A 350 2.64 23.27 39.94
CA SER A 350 1.63 23.79 39.02
C SER A 350 2.02 25.21 38.59
N THR A 351 1.78 25.55 37.33
CA THR A 351 2.05 26.87 36.74
C THR A 351 0.84 27.82 36.80
N GLY A 352 -0.32 27.33 37.24
CA GLY A 352 -1.56 28.09 37.36
C GLY A 352 -2.75 27.23 37.70
N PRO A 353 -3.92 27.80 38.03
CA PRO A 353 -5.09 27.04 38.45
C PRO A 353 -5.59 26.10 37.33
N HIS A 354 -5.56 24.78 37.60
CA HIS A 354 -6.07 23.74 36.72
C HIS A 354 -6.32 22.44 37.51
N LEU A 355 -7.12 21.56 36.95
CA LEU A 355 -7.20 20.18 37.37
C LEU A 355 -6.28 19.36 36.47
N HIS A 356 -5.27 18.70 37.06
CA HIS A 356 -4.61 17.57 36.39
C HIS A 356 -5.43 16.32 36.68
N PHE A 357 -6.01 15.74 35.63
CA PHE A 357 -6.82 14.53 35.69
C PHE A 357 -6.06 13.37 35.02
N GLN A 358 -5.77 12.31 35.79
CA GLN A 358 -5.02 11.16 35.29
C GLN A 358 -5.81 9.87 35.53
N VAL A 359 -5.70 8.93 34.61
CA VAL A 359 -6.26 7.58 34.70
C VAL A 359 -5.13 6.58 34.74
N MET A 360 -5.22 5.63 35.68
CA MET A 360 -4.32 4.50 35.76
C MET A 360 -5.12 3.23 35.51
N ASN A 361 -4.61 2.34 34.68
CA ASN A 361 -5.15 1.01 34.45
C ASN A 361 -4.07 -0.03 34.73
N ASN A 362 -4.31 -0.92 35.71
CA ASN A 362 -3.35 -1.94 36.15
C ASN A 362 -1.93 -1.38 36.36
N GLY A 363 -1.82 -0.23 37.02
CA GLY A 363 -0.55 0.41 37.35
C GLY A 363 0.09 1.22 36.22
N THR A 364 -0.52 1.29 35.03
CA THR A 364 -0.02 2.04 33.87
C THR A 364 -0.88 3.28 33.62
N PRO A 365 -0.28 4.48 33.42
CA PRO A 365 -1.02 5.66 32.98
C PRO A 365 -1.59 5.44 31.57
N VAL A 366 -2.88 5.77 31.39
CA VAL A 366 -3.58 5.66 30.11
C VAL A 366 -4.26 6.97 29.76
N ASN A 367 -4.57 7.20 28.47
CA ASN A 367 -5.20 8.44 28.01
C ASN A 367 -6.60 8.60 28.63
N PRO A 368 -6.84 9.62 29.49
CA PRO A 368 -8.14 9.83 30.12
C PRO A 368 -9.28 10.04 29.14
N MET A 369 -9.00 10.57 27.96
CA MET A 369 -10.04 10.86 26.95
C MET A 369 -10.76 9.60 26.48
N ASN A 370 -10.12 8.42 26.58
CA ASN A 370 -10.70 7.15 26.21
C ASN A 370 -11.87 6.69 27.11
N TYR A 371 -12.09 7.35 28.25
CA TYR A 371 -13.12 6.96 29.24
C TYR A 371 -14.34 7.89 29.27
N PHE A 372 -14.30 9.02 28.54
CA PHE A 372 -15.41 9.98 28.45
C PHE A 372 -16.33 9.67 27.26
N VAL A 373 -16.89 8.46 27.24
CA VAL A 373 -17.84 8.02 26.21
C VAL A 373 -19.17 7.59 26.84
N GLU A 374 -20.25 8.01 26.25
CA GLU A 374 -21.59 7.55 26.61
C GLU A 374 -21.92 6.28 25.83
N LYS A 375 -22.60 5.32 26.51
CA LYS A 375 -23.01 4.03 25.93
C LYS A 375 -24.25 4.21 25.07
#